data_db94e421e47615be24bdf9d5c2f90773
#
_entry.id   db94e421e47615be24bdf9d5c2f90773
#
_cell.length_a   1.000
_cell.length_b   1.000
_cell.length_c   1.000
_cell.angle_alpha   90.00
_cell.angle_beta   90.00
_cell.angle_gamma   90.00
#
_symmetry.space_group_name_H-M   'P 1'
#
loop_
_entity.id
_entity.type
_entity.pdbx_description
1 polymer ?
#
loop_
_entity_poly.entity_id
_entity_poly.type
_entity_poly.pdbx_seq_one_letter_code
_entity_poly.pdbx_strand_id
1 'polypeptide(L)'
;MYVGNINQWKSEKRYMPDFLVPWISKLAEADIQSFLPGRHDLGNGNFMNVDEGKTAAAAEHLMEAHKKYADIQMVISGDEYIGYQPLCNAGECVKSYSESDGYMYAPKLSEDIKILMIPGATFAVFMPGDGHRALCAPDGISKPIRKVILKIRIS
;
A
#
# COMPACT_ATOMS: atom_id res chain seq x y z
N MET A 1 3.22 -8.69 6.09
CA MET A 1 3.81 -7.52 5.38
C MET A 1 5.16 -7.89 4.78
N TYR A 2 5.50 -7.35 3.60
CA TYR A 2 6.82 -7.42 2.96
C TYR A 2 7.21 -6.01 2.46
N VAL A 3 8.48 -5.63 2.58
CA VAL A 3 9.00 -4.37 2.03
C VAL A 3 10.24 -4.69 1.21
N GLY A 4 10.33 -4.14 0.00
CA GLY A 4 11.43 -4.38 -0.90
C GLY A 4 11.78 -3.17 -1.76
N ASN A 5 12.83 -3.33 -2.57
CA ASN A 5 13.24 -2.34 -3.54
C ASN A 5 12.95 -2.83 -4.96
N ILE A 6 12.13 -2.09 -5.72
CA ILE A 6 11.70 -2.48 -7.05
C ILE A 6 12.89 -2.64 -8.02
N ASN A 7 13.98 -1.88 -7.81
CA ASN A 7 15.18 -1.96 -8.64
C ASN A 7 16.04 -3.19 -8.31
N GLN A 8 15.78 -3.88 -7.19
CA GLN A 8 16.51 -5.07 -6.74
C GLN A 8 15.65 -6.33 -6.71
N TRP A 9 14.40 -6.26 -7.18
CA TRP A 9 13.42 -7.33 -7.07
C TRP A 9 13.90 -8.68 -7.62
N LYS A 10 14.76 -8.67 -8.68
CA LYS A 10 15.30 -9.92 -9.27
C LYS A 10 16.17 -10.72 -8.30
N SER A 11 16.91 -10.05 -7.43
CA SER A 11 17.70 -10.69 -6.38
C SER A 11 16.86 -11.06 -5.15
N GLU A 12 15.80 -10.28 -4.89
CA GLU A 12 14.94 -10.45 -3.74
C GLU A 12 13.83 -11.50 -3.96
N LYS A 13 13.43 -11.77 -5.22
CA LYS A 13 12.29 -12.64 -5.55
C LYS A 13 12.34 -14.03 -4.89
N ARG A 14 13.53 -14.57 -4.62
CA ARG A 14 13.69 -15.86 -3.94
C ARG A 14 13.22 -15.87 -2.48
N TYR A 15 13.01 -14.70 -1.90
CA TYR A 15 12.50 -14.51 -0.53
C TYR A 15 11.05 -14.06 -0.49
N MET A 16 10.43 -13.82 -1.65
CA MET A 16 9.04 -13.41 -1.75
C MET A 16 8.12 -14.62 -1.84
N PRO A 17 6.88 -14.54 -1.34
CA PRO A 17 5.83 -15.50 -1.71
C PRO A 17 5.66 -15.57 -3.24
N ASP A 18 5.59 -16.78 -3.78
CA ASP A 18 5.56 -17.03 -5.23
C ASP A 18 4.44 -16.25 -5.95
N PHE A 19 3.27 -16.09 -5.32
CA PHE A 19 2.14 -15.39 -5.91
C PHE A 19 2.38 -13.87 -6.11
N LEU A 20 3.33 -13.27 -5.38
CA LEU A 20 3.70 -11.85 -5.52
C LEU A 20 4.65 -11.61 -6.70
N VAL A 21 5.49 -12.59 -7.02
CA VAL A 21 6.56 -12.43 -8.03
C VAL A 21 6.06 -11.92 -9.38
N PRO A 22 4.96 -12.43 -9.97
CA PRO A 22 4.44 -11.93 -11.24
C PRO A 22 4.02 -10.45 -11.19
N TRP A 23 3.46 -10.01 -10.06
CA TRP A 23 2.97 -8.64 -9.88
C TRP A 23 4.11 -7.65 -9.68
N ILE A 24 5.11 -8.04 -8.88
CA ILE A 24 6.31 -7.23 -8.67
C ILE A 24 7.12 -7.13 -9.97
N SER A 25 7.26 -8.24 -10.74
CA SER A 25 7.90 -8.23 -12.05
C SER A 25 7.20 -7.24 -13.00
N LYS A 26 5.87 -7.34 -13.10
CA LYS A 26 5.07 -6.45 -13.95
C LYS A 26 5.24 -4.99 -13.57
N LEU A 27 5.24 -4.67 -12.27
CA LEU A 27 5.43 -3.32 -11.78
C LEU A 27 6.85 -2.81 -12.07
N ALA A 28 7.87 -3.65 -11.90
CA ALA A 28 9.27 -3.31 -12.15
C ALA A 28 9.61 -3.09 -13.63
N GLU A 29 8.89 -3.74 -14.53
CA GLU A 29 9.09 -3.66 -15.99
C GLU A 29 8.26 -2.56 -16.64
N ALA A 30 7.29 -1.99 -15.91
CA ALA A 30 6.41 -0.95 -16.41
C ALA A 30 7.05 0.45 -16.31
N ASP A 31 6.71 1.30 -17.27
CA ASP A 31 6.91 2.75 -17.12
C ASP A 31 5.82 3.34 -16.21
N ILE A 32 6.06 3.29 -14.91
CA ILE A 32 5.08 3.74 -13.90
C ILE A 32 4.72 5.22 -14.02
N GLN A 33 5.57 6.03 -14.64
CA GLN A 33 5.30 7.45 -14.88
C GLN A 33 4.19 7.65 -15.92
N SER A 34 4.03 6.70 -16.83
CA SER A 34 3.00 6.75 -17.88
C SER A 34 1.62 6.27 -17.43
N PHE A 35 1.49 5.70 -16.23
CA PHE A 35 0.20 5.21 -15.74
C PHE A 35 -0.82 6.34 -15.64
N LEU A 36 -2.01 6.13 -16.20
CA LEU A 36 -3.10 7.10 -16.08
C LEU A 36 -3.77 6.99 -14.71
N PRO A 37 -4.21 8.12 -14.12
CA PRO A 37 -4.98 8.09 -12.89
C PRO A 37 -6.28 7.28 -13.03
N GLY A 38 -6.70 6.64 -11.95
CA GLY A 38 -7.92 5.86 -11.87
C GLY A 38 -7.70 4.37 -11.67
N ARG A 39 -8.78 3.62 -11.84
CA ARG A 39 -8.80 2.16 -11.64
C ARG A 39 -8.62 1.44 -12.97
N HIS A 40 -7.71 0.46 -12.97
CA HIS A 40 -7.36 -0.39 -14.11
C HIS A 40 -7.60 -1.85 -13.74
N ASP A 41 -8.39 -2.56 -14.55
CA ASP A 41 -8.62 -4.00 -14.38
C ASP A 41 -7.37 -4.81 -14.76
N LEU A 42 -6.97 -5.74 -13.90
CA LEU A 42 -5.84 -6.65 -14.13
C LEU A 42 -6.30 -8.10 -14.36
N GLY A 43 -7.62 -8.32 -14.41
CA GLY A 43 -8.23 -9.63 -14.60
C GLY A 43 -8.34 -10.45 -13.31
N ASN A 44 -9.23 -11.45 -13.33
CA ASN A 44 -9.48 -12.38 -12.22
C ASN A 44 -9.82 -11.70 -10.87
N GLY A 45 -10.46 -10.53 -10.94
CA GLY A 45 -10.79 -9.73 -9.75
C GLY A 45 -9.64 -8.92 -9.18
N ASN A 46 -8.46 -8.94 -9.80
CA ASN A 46 -7.35 -8.07 -9.46
C ASN A 46 -7.49 -6.73 -10.18
N PHE A 47 -7.01 -5.68 -9.57
CA PHE A 47 -7.01 -4.35 -10.17
C PHE A 47 -5.88 -3.48 -9.65
N MET A 48 -5.61 -2.41 -10.35
CA MET A 48 -4.64 -1.39 -9.98
C MET A 48 -5.35 -0.04 -9.86
N ASN A 49 -5.09 0.69 -8.78
CA ASN A 49 -5.43 2.10 -8.67
C ASN A 49 -4.18 2.94 -8.87
N VAL A 50 -4.30 4.01 -9.62
CA VAL A 50 -3.31 5.08 -9.69
C VAL A 50 -3.96 6.31 -9.08
N ASP A 51 -3.52 6.65 -7.89
CA ASP A 51 -4.11 7.71 -7.08
C ASP A 51 -3.25 8.98 -7.15
N GLU A 52 -3.91 10.10 -7.36
CA GLU A 52 -3.36 11.44 -7.21
C GLU A 52 -4.08 12.13 -6.06
N GLY A 53 -3.32 12.66 -5.11
CA GLY A 53 -3.89 13.23 -3.90
C GLY A 53 -2.90 14.06 -3.11
N LYS A 54 -3.11 14.10 -1.81
CA LYS A 54 -2.22 14.78 -0.86
C LYS A 54 -1.99 13.89 0.35
N THR A 55 -0.78 13.97 0.88
CA THR A 55 -0.48 13.45 2.22
C THR A 55 -1.04 14.38 3.29
N ALA A 56 -1.19 13.87 4.52
CA ALA A 56 -1.56 14.67 5.68
C ALA A 56 -0.87 14.14 6.94
N ALA A 57 -1.07 14.81 8.08
CA ALA A 57 -0.57 14.29 9.34
C ALA A 57 -1.21 12.94 9.66
N ALA A 58 -0.45 12.00 10.22
CA ALA A 58 -0.93 10.64 10.48
C ALA A 58 -2.19 10.58 11.36
N ALA A 59 -2.37 11.56 12.24
CA ALA A 59 -3.55 11.67 13.09
C ALA A 59 -4.86 11.90 12.32
N GLU A 60 -4.77 12.35 11.07
CA GLU A 60 -5.92 12.59 10.19
C GLU A 60 -6.35 11.32 9.42
N HIS A 61 -5.55 10.26 9.48
CA HIS A 61 -5.81 9.01 8.77
C HIS A 61 -6.17 7.87 9.72
N LEU A 62 -7.20 7.11 9.36
CA LEU A 62 -7.48 5.81 9.94
C LEU A 62 -6.51 4.77 9.35
N MET A 63 -6.34 3.66 10.06
CA MET A 63 -5.64 2.51 9.55
C MET A 63 -6.61 1.63 8.75
N GLU A 64 -6.25 1.30 7.53
CA GLU A 64 -7.01 0.39 6.67
C GLU A 64 -6.45 -1.03 6.78
N ALA A 65 -7.34 -2.01 6.64
CA ALA A 65 -6.98 -3.41 6.43
C ALA A 65 -7.96 -4.09 5.49
N HIS A 66 -7.55 -5.22 4.93
CA HIS A 66 -8.33 -6.02 3.98
C HIS A 66 -8.49 -7.45 4.47
N LYS A 67 -9.53 -8.16 3.97
CA LYS A 67 -9.78 -9.59 4.25
C LYS A 67 -9.50 -10.47 3.04
N LYS A 68 -9.70 -9.93 1.82
CA LYS A 68 -9.64 -10.68 0.55
C LYS A 68 -8.45 -10.30 -0.32
N TYR A 69 -7.94 -9.06 -0.16
CA TYR A 69 -6.91 -8.50 -1.01
C TYR A 69 -5.59 -8.34 -0.26
N ALA A 70 -4.50 -8.61 -0.97
CA ALA A 70 -3.20 -8.07 -0.63
C ALA A 70 -2.99 -6.78 -1.44
N ASP A 71 -2.44 -5.75 -0.79
CA ASP A 71 -2.08 -4.49 -1.41
C ASP A 71 -0.59 -4.46 -1.72
N ILE A 72 -0.21 -4.14 -2.96
CA ILE A 72 1.16 -3.79 -3.30
C ILE A 72 1.17 -2.30 -3.59
N GLN A 73 1.84 -1.51 -2.75
CA GLN A 73 1.85 -0.06 -2.83
C GLN A 73 3.23 0.47 -3.18
N MET A 74 3.30 1.46 -4.07
CA MET A 74 4.52 2.17 -4.42
C MET A 74 4.20 3.64 -4.71
N VAL A 75 5.05 4.56 -4.24
CA VAL A 75 4.97 5.98 -4.58
C VAL A 75 5.63 6.21 -5.93
N ILE A 76 4.93 6.93 -6.82
CA ILE A 76 5.44 7.36 -8.12
C ILE A 76 6.17 8.69 -7.96
N SER A 77 5.53 9.65 -7.24
CA SER A 77 6.12 10.96 -6.92
C SER A 77 5.52 11.51 -5.63
N GLY A 78 6.28 12.34 -4.92
CA GLY A 78 5.92 12.89 -3.61
C GLY A 78 6.54 12.11 -2.46
N ASP A 79 6.24 12.52 -1.23
CA ASP A 79 6.82 11.96 0.00
C ASP A 79 5.72 11.33 0.86
N GLU A 80 5.87 10.06 1.21
CA GLU A 80 4.95 9.32 2.07
C GLU A 80 5.72 8.42 3.02
N TYR A 81 5.21 8.24 4.24
CA TYR A 81 5.42 7.00 4.97
C TYR A 81 4.09 6.28 5.18
N ILE A 82 4.14 4.95 5.28
CA ILE A 82 2.99 4.13 5.63
C ILE A 82 3.21 3.61 7.05
N GLY A 83 2.26 3.90 7.96
CA GLY A 83 2.23 3.30 9.28
C GLY A 83 1.69 1.87 9.18
N TYR A 84 2.36 0.90 9.79
CA TYR A 84 1.96 -0.50 9.80
C TYR A 84 1.73 -1.01 11.21
N GLN A 85 0.67 -1.80 11.39
CA GLN A 85 0.45 -2.61 12.59
C GLN A 85 -0.17 -3.97 12.21
N PRO A 86 0.18 -5.07 12.91
CA PRO A 86 -0.62 -6.29 12.87
C PRO A 86 -2.05 -5.99 13.30
N LEU A 87 -3.04 -6.52 12.60
CA LEU A 87 -4.46 -6.20 12.86
C LEU A 87 -4.92 -6.59 14.28
N CYS A 88 -4.28 -7.60 14.89
CA CYS A 88 -4.58 -7.99 16.27
C CYS A 88 -4.31 -6.85 17.29
N ASN A 89 -3.51 -5.86 16.94
CA ASN A 89 -3.20 -4.69 17.77
C ASN A 89 -4.07 -3.46 17.43
N ALA A 90 -4.82 -3.51 16.34
CA ALA A 90 -5.56 -2.35 15.83
C ALA A 90 -6.85 -2.00 16.60
N GLY A 91 -7.28 -2.85 17.53
CA GLY A 91 -8.52 -2.64 18.28
C GLY A 91 -9.77 -2.94 17.46
N GLU A 92 -10.87 -2.20 17.71
CA GLU A 92 -12.13 -2.41 17.02
C GLU A 92 -12.17 -1.70 15.66
N CYS A 93 -12.88 -2.31 14.71
CA CYS A 93 -13.18 -1.70 13.41
C CYS A 93 -14.20 -0.58 13.61
N VAL A 94 -13.80 0.65 13.35
CA VAL A 94 -14.67 1.85 13.52
C VAL A 94 -15.50 2.16 12.29
N LYS A 95 -15.11 1.64 11.10
CA LYS A 95 -15.84 1.81 9.84
C LYS A 95 -15.50 0.68 8.88
N SER A 96 -16.49 0.23 8.12
CA SER A 96 -16.27 -0.80 7.10
C SER A 96 -16.93 -0.46 5.78
N TYR A 97 -16.24 -0.81 4.71
CA TYR A 97 -16.70 -0.74 3.33
C TYR A 97 -16.61 -2.15 2.74
N SER A 98 -17.53 -3.02 3.12
CA SER A 98 -17.49 -4.46 2.81
C SER A 98 -17.48 -4.77 1.30
N GLU A 99 -18.12 -3.92 0.49
CA GLU A 99 -18.14 -4.07 -0.98
C GLU A 99 -16.76 -3.86 -1.61
N SER A 100 -15.96 -2.93 -1.05
CA SER A 100 -14.59 -2.64 -1.49
C SER A 100 -13.52 -3.33 -0.64
N ASP A 101 -13.93 -4.21 0.30
CA ASP A 101 -13.04 -4.91 1.24
C ASP A 101 -12.20 -3.98 2.13
N GLY A 102 -12.68 -2.76 2.41
CA GLY A 102 -12.01 -1.78 3.26
C GLY A 102 -12.53 -1.83 4.70
N TYR A 103 -11.64 -2.04 5.67
CA TYR A 103 -11.96 -2.05 7.10
C TYR A 103 -11.06 -1.04 7.81
N MET A 104 -11.67 -0.06 8.47
CA MET A 104 -10.96 1.08 9.06
C MET A 104 -10.88 0.94 10.57
N TYR A 105 -9.70 1.17 11.11
CA TYR A 105 -9.36 1.08 12.52
C TYR A 105 -8.75 2.39 13.01
N ALA A 106 -8.85 2.66 14.32
CA ALA A 106 -8.27 3.84 14.96
C ALA A 106 -7.22 3.46 16.03
N PRO A 107 -6.12 2.77 15.66
CA PRO A 107 -5.11 2.38 16.61
C PRO A 107 -4.24 3.56 17.03
N LYS A 108 -3.48 3.36 18.11
CA LYS A 108 -2.54 4.37 18.60
C LYS A 108 -1.42 4.59 17.59
N LEU A 109 -1.17 5.85 17.24
CA LEU A 109 -0.10 6.24 16.32
C LEU A 109 1.30 5.86 16.79
N SER A 110 1.53 5.87 18.10
CA SER A 110 2.82 5.52 18.71
C SER A 110 3.22 4.06 18.51
N GLU A 111 2.28 3.21 18.10
CA GLU A 111 2.50 1.79 17.86
C GLU A 111 2.74 1.49 16.37
N ASP A 112 2.64 2.49 15.49
CA ASP A 112 2.89 2.32 14.06
C ASP A 112 4.38 2.08 13.78
N ILE A 113 4.68 1.00 13.07
CA ILE A 113 5.97 0.84 12.39
C ILE A 113 5.93 1.69 11.13
N LYS A 114 6.81 2.68 11.02
CA LYS A 114 6.83 3.63 9.89
C LYS A 114 7.69 3.10 8.76
N ILE A 115 7.09 2.93 7.60
CA ILE A 115 7.75 2.50 6.37
C ILE A 115 7.89 3.72 5.47
N LEU A 116 9.11 4.24 5.32
CA LEU A 116 9.37 5.34 4.40
C LEU A 116 9.30 4.82 2.95
N MET A 117 8.43 5.44 2.15
CA MET A 117 8.22 5.09 0.75
C MET A 117 9.08 5.97 -0.16
N ILE A 118 10.24 5.46 -0.58
CA ILE A 118 11.12 6.16 -1.53
C ILE A 118 10.50 6.06 -2.93
N PRO A 119 10.18 7.21 -3.59
CA PRO A 119 9.52 7.21 -4.90
C PRO A 119 10.30 6.43 -5.95
N GLY A 120 9.60 5.59 -6.72
CA GLY A 120 10.19 4.76 -7.76
C GLY A 120 11.16 3.67 -7.28
N ALA A 121 11.27 3.47 -5.96
CA ALA A 121 12.20 2.48 -5.39
C ALA A 121 11.52 1.55 -4.38
N THR A 122 10.94 2.07 -3.30
CA THR A 122 10.33 1.24 -2.26
C THR A 122 8.94 0.76 -2.69
N PHE A 123 8.70 -0.56 -2.61
CA PHE A 123 7.36 -1.12 -2.60
C PHE A 123 7.07 -1.79 -1.26
N ALA A 124 5.82 -1.71 -0.82
CA ALA A 124 5.33 -2.38 0.38
C ALA A 124 4.14 -3.27 0.04
N VAL A 125 4.10 -4.47 0.63
CA VAL A 125 3.00 -5.42 0.47
C VAL A 125 2.32 -5.64 1.81
N PHE A 126 1.02 -5.40 1.84
CA PHE A 126 0.17 -5.64 2.99
C PHE A 126 -0.75 -6.81 2.69
N MET A 127 -0.64 -7.85 3.49
CA MET A 127 -1.47 -9.06 3.39
C MET A 127 -2.81 -8.86 4.10
N PRO A 128 -3.84 -9.70 3.84
CA PRO A 128 -4.98 -9.77 4.73
C PRO A 128 -4.55 -9.90 6.19
N GLY A 129 -5.06 -9.01 7.05
CA GLY A 129 -4.65 -8.92 8.46
C GLY A 129 -3.47 -7.99 8.76
N ASP A 130 -2.90 -7.35 7.75
CA ASP A 130 -1.93 -6.26 7.91
C ASP A 130 -2.65 -4.91 7.90
N GLY A 131 -2.68 -4.22 9.05
CA GLY A 131 -3.17 -2.86 9.12
C GLY A 131 -2.15 -1.87 8.54
N HIS A 132 -2.60 -0.96 7.68
CA HIS A 132 -1.73 0.05 7.09
C HIS A 132 -2.42 1.42 7.03
N ARG A 133 -1.69 2.45 7.47
CA ARG A 133 -2.09 3.85 7.47
C ARG A 133 -1.31 4.58 6.39
N ALA A 134 -1.90 4.67 5.20
CA ALA A 134 -1.29 5.32 4.05
C ALA A 134 -1.44 6.85 4.09
N LEU A 135 -0.76 7.53 3.16
CA LEU A 135 -0.80 8.98 2.94
C LEU A 135 -0.28 9.82 4.11
N CYS A 136 0.56 9.24 4.97
CA CYS A 136 1.14 9.98 6.08
C CYS A 136 2.32 10.84 5.61
N ALA A 137 2.23 12.16 5.86
CA ALA A 137 3.30 13.11 5.57
C ALA A 137 4.49 12.90 6.53
N PRO A 138 5.74 12.71 6.04
CA PRO A 138 6.90 12.48 6.91
C PRO A 138 7.19 13.62 7.88
N ASP A 139 6.91 14.85 7.46
CA ASP A 139 7.09 16.08 8.25
C ASP A 139 5.76 16.64 8.82
N GLY A 140 4.65 15.91 8.65
CA GLY A 140 3.31 16.36 9.03
C GLY A 140 2.70 17.43 8.12
N ILE A 141 3.41 17.83 7.07
CA ILE A 141 2.97 18.89 6.14
C ILE A 141 2.37 18.25 4.89
N SER A 142 1.12 18.59 4.58
CA SER A 142 0.40 18.10 3.40
C SER A 142 1.10 18.50 2.10
N LYS A 143 1.44 17.51 1.27
CA LYS A 143 2.07 17.69 -0.05
C LYS A 143 1.39 16.83 -1.10
N PRO A 144 1.45 17.23 -2.38
CA PRO A 144 0.96 16.37 -3.46
C PRO A 144 1.69 15.04 -3.49
N ILE A 145 0.94 13.99 -3.80
CA ILE A 145 1.47 12.64 -3.97
C ILE A 145 0.78 11.95 -5.13
N ARG A 146 1.54 11.10 -5.82
CA ARG A 146 1.03 10.16 -6.82
C ARG A 146 1.54 8.78 -6.50
N LYS A 147 0.65 7.79 -6.44
CA LYS A 147 1.01 6.43 -6.07
C LYS A 147 0.25 5.40 -6.88
N VAL A 148 0.79 4.20 -6.94
CA VAL A 148 0.16 3.02 -7.51
C VAL A 148 -0.11 2.00 -6.41
N ILE A 149 -1.29 1.40 -6.45
CA ILE A 149 -1.73 0.35 -5.53
C ILE A 149 -2.30 -0.79 -6.36
N LEU A 150 -1.63 -1.96 -6.33
CA LEU A 150 -2.18 -3.18 -6.90
C LEU A 150 -2.97 -3.91 -5.82
N LYS A 151 -4.22 -4.20 -6.10
CA LYS A 151 -5.12 -5.01 -5.26
C LYS A 151 -5.15 -6.44 -5.82
N ILE A 152 -4.48 -7.34 -5.13
CA ILE A 152 -4.32 -8.73 -5.56
C ILE A 152 -5.25 -9.61 -4.72
N ARG A 153 -6.20 -10.24 -5.37
CA ARG A 153 -7.18 -11.09 -4.71
C ARG A 153 -6.52 -12.39 -4.22
N ILE A 154 -6.64 -12.65 -2.92
CA ILE A 154 -6.09 -13.84 -2.27
C ILE A 154 -7.17 -14.89 -2.04
N SER A 155 -8.42 -14.47 -1.83
CA SER A 155 -9.57 -15.35 -1.57
C SER A 155 -10.86 -14.82 -2.19
#